data_d0e7d6e2bd70fb6b493afc436f518d2c
#
_entry.id   d0e7d6e2bd70fb6b493afc436f518d2c
#
_cell.length_a   1.000
_cell.length_b   1.000
_cell.length_c   1.000
_cell.angle_alpha   90.00
_cell.angle_beta   90.00
_cell.angle_gamma   90.00
#
_symmetry.space_group_name_H-M   'P 1'
#
loop_
_entity.id
_entity.type
_entity.pdbx_description
1 polymer ?
#
loop_
_entity_poly.entity_id
_entity_poly.type
_entity_poly.pdbx_seq_one_letter_code
_entity_poly.pdbx_strand_id
1 'polypeptide(L)'
;MTPSGTGRLGGRQLTETQRLALAEIVSSHLMRSTGENDGVPVQVLEAEVLSRGRPGIVDVVARVGERTVHLPLGLREPGGETKFIAGDEDPVLGVFEDDDGLAVAFDALHDAEVVTALLWHVVAQEVDPGRVRQIRHTSESVTLALEDRLAFTVFSELVDGPRPGLGLLLALDEVGFNHIAAPVAVWRRSGRDLGIVQEFLAGASSGRALAVTSVRDLYASGGPPELAGGDFGAEAHRLGTMAARMHLGLDEAFGRRPGDTKAWADAVEEAVRPVAPMLLDRPDVVVLLEELRALTIPCHTIRSHGDFHIGRVARTEQGWYVTDFSPGGKPATTAGTSSTAADDGAVFRSPLADVADLLWSLGAVADEAAAERDPSGREGLGELARAWERRNRQAFFAGYLGVAGISGLVPPGREAVRVLVTAFELERVAARMAWQQR
;
A
#
# COMPACT_ATOMS: atom_id res chain seq x y z
N MET A 1 3.26 37.24 -5.54
CA MET A 1 2.27 36.87 -6.57
C MET A 1 1.59 35.63 -6.06
N THR A 2 0.38 35.78 -5.54
CA THR A 2 -0.47 34.68 -5.06
C THR A 2 -0.98 33.90 -6.26
N PRO A 3 -0.82 32.57 -6.34
CA PRO A 3 -1.46 31.78 -7.37
C PRO A 3 -2.97 31.75 -7.06
N SER A 4 -3.75 32.40 -7.88
CA SER A 4 -5.20 32.33 -7.85
C SER A 4 -5.63 30.91 -8.25
N GLY A 5 -5.94 30.07 -7.27
CA GLY A 5 -6.56 28.78 -7.49
C GLY A 5 -7.89 28.97 -8.23
N THR A 6 -8.02 28.36 -9.40
CA THR A 6 -9.20 28.43 -10.24
C THR A 6 -10.22 27.35 -9.86
N GLY A 7 -10.76 27.42 -8.64
CA GLY A 7 -11.90 26.58 -8.27
C GLY A 7 -13.13 26.95 -9.11
N ARG A 8 -13.73 26.00 -9.84
CA ARG A 8 -14.95 26.18 -10.59
C ARG A 8 -16.04 25.28 -10.06
N LEU A 9 -17.21 25.84 -9.77
CA LEU A 9 -18.41 25.10 -9.42
C LEU A 9 -19.38 25.17 -10.60
N GLY A 10 -19.75 24.04 -11.19
CA GLY A 10 -20.65 24.00 -12.34
C GLY A 10 -20.21 24.83 -13.55
N GLY A 11 -18.89 25.02 -13.77
CA GLY A 11 -18.33 25.84 -14.86
C GLY A 11 -18.10 27.29 -14.49
N ARG A 12 -18.59 27.78 -13.35
CA ARG A 12 -18.35 29.15 -12.83
C ARG A 12 -17.25 29.15 -11.78
N GLN A 13 -16.56 30.27 -11.60
CA GLN A 13 -15.65 30.45 -10.50
C GLN A 13 -16.41 30.47 -9.17
N LEU A 14 -15.85 29.77 -8.14
CA LEU A 14 -16.36 29.84 -6.77
C LEU A 14 -16.38 31.31 -6.30
N THR A 15 -17.47 31.68 -5.65
CA THR A 15 -17.52 32.94 -4.89
C THR A 15 -16.59 32.84 -3.67
N GLU A 16 -16.20 33.99 -3.12
CA GLU A 16 -15.38 34.00 -1.90
C GLU A 16 -16.09 33.32 -0.72
N THR A 17 -17.40 33.55 -0.58
CA THR A 17 -18.25 32.90 0.43
C THR A 17 -18.24 31.37 0.29
N GLN A 18 -18.38 30.85 -0.94
CA GLN A 18 -18.33 29.41 -1.20
C GLN A 18 -16.96 28.82 -0.89
N ARG A 19 -15.87 29.54 -1.21
CA ARG A 19 -14.51 29.09 -0.86
C ARG A 19 -14.30 29.00 0.63
N LEU A 20 -14.77 29.99 1.39
CA LEU A 20 -14.68 29.99 2.85
C LEU A 20 -15.49 28.85 3.46
N ALA A 21 -16.74 28.65 3.01
CA ALA A 21 -17.57 27.55 3.48
C ALA A 21 -16.93 26.17 3.21
N LEU A 22 -16.39 25.95 2.01
CA LEU A 22 -15.69 24.71 1.70
C LEU A 22 -14.41 24.52 2.53
N ALA A 23 -13.68 25.61 2.81
CA ALA A 23 -12.49 25.54 3.66
C ALA A 23 -12.85 25.17 5.11
N GLU A 24 -13.96 25.70 5.66
CA GLU A 24 -14.49 25.33 6.98
C GLU A 24 -14.94 23.85 7.01
N ILE A 25 -15.63 23.38 5.97
CA ILE A 25 -16.08 21.99 5.84
C ILE A 25 -14.88 21.04 5.80
N VAL A 26 -13.85 21.33 4.99
CA VAL A 26 -12.61 20.53 4.95
C VAL A 26 -11.90 20.54 6.30
N SER A 27 -11.83 21.70 6.96
CA SER A 27 -11.26 21.81 8.31
C SER A 27 -12.02 20.94 9.32
N SER A 28 -13.36 20.96 9.30
CA SER A 28 -14.22 20.14 10.16
C SER A 28 -14.00 18.64 9.91
N HIS A 29 -13.85 18.22 8.66
CA HIS A 29 -13.54 16.83 8.30
C HIS A 29 -12.19 16.39 8.89
N LEU A 30 -11.13 17.19 8.73
CA LEU A 30 -9.80 16.88 9.23
C LEU A 30 -9.77 16.78 10.76
N MET A 31 -10.43 17.70 11.47
CA MET A 31 -10.55 17.66 12.92
C MET A 31 -11.17 16.35 13.42
N ARG A 32 -12.17 15.84 12.72
CA ARG A 32 -12.86 14.58 13.08
C ARG A 32 -12.04 13.35 12.73
N SER A 33 -11.40 13.33 11.55
CA SER A 33 -10.70 12.15 11.04
C SER A 33 -9.30 11.94 11.61
N THR A 34 -8.57 13.02 11.94
CA THR A 34 -7.17 12.94 12.38
C THR A 34 -6.91 13.57 13.75
N GLY A 35 -7.85 14.34 14.28
CA GLY A 35 -7.64 15.16 15.49
C GLY A 35 -6.66 16.31 15.28
N GLU A 36 -6.17 16.50 14.07
CA GLU A 36 -5.12 17.46 13.72
C GLU A 36 -5.65 18.57 12.81
N ASN A 37 -6.02 19.71 13.35
CA ASN A 37 -6.08 20.96 12.56
C ASN A 37 -5.99 22.21 13.42
N ASP A 38 -5.06 22.28 14.36
CA ASP A 38 -4.85 23.47 15.20
C ASP A 38 -4.33 24.65 14.36
N GLY A 39 -5.26 25.32 13.65
CA GLY A 39 -5.01 26.59 12.99
C GLY A 39 -4.24 26.54 11.67
N VAL A 40 -4.08 25.36 11.04
CA VAL A 40 -3.47 25.25 9.72
C VAL A 40 -4.45 25.79 8.67
N PRO A 41 -4.07 26.80 7.84
CA PRO A 41 -4.97 27.36 6.85
C PRO A 41 -5.31 26.33 5.77
N VAL A 42 -6.62 26.24 5.44
CA VAL A 42 -7.14 25.43 4.36
C VAL A 42 -7.34 26.31 3.12
N GLN A 43 -6.72 25.90 2.01
CA GLN A 43 -6.89 26.56 0.71
C GLN A 43 -7.59 25.63 -0.26
N VAL A 44 -8.82 25.93 -0.66
CA VAL A 44 -9.53 25.18 -1.71
C VAL A 44 -8.83 25.43 -3.05
N LEU A 45 -8.29 24.37 -3.63
CA LEU A 45 -7.60 24.38 -4.93
C LEU A 45 -8.59 24.18 -6.07
N GLU A 46 -9.44 23.15 -5.93
CA GLU A 46 -10.43 22.76 -6.93
C GLU A 46 -11.73 22.37 -6.22
N ALA A 47 -12.86 22.67 -6.83
CA ALA A 47 -14.16 22.14 -6.46
C ALA A 47 -14.97 21.91 -7.73
N GLU A 48 -15.53 20.71 -7.89
CA GLU A 48 -16.29 20.31 -9.07
C GLU A 48 -17.64 19.72 -8.66
N VAL A 49 -18.72 20.14 -9.32
CA VAL A 49 -20.03 19.52 -9.17
C VAL A 49 -20.07 18.26 -10.03
N LEU A 50 -20.08 17.11 -9.41
CA LEU A 50 -20.20 15.80 -10.09
C LEU A 50 -21.66 15.41 -10.31
N SER A 51 -22.55 15.78 -9.39
CA SER A 51 -23.99 15.56 -9.50
C SER A 51 -24.75 16.77 -8.97
N ARG A 52 -25.77 17.21 -9.72
CA ARG A 52 -26.72 18.25 -9.31
C ARG A 52 -27.95 17.66 -8.67
N GLY A 53 -28.72 18.48 -7.96
CA GLY A 53 -29.93 18.08 -7.25
C GLY A 53 -29.65 17.67 -5.80
N ARG A 54 -30.57 16.89 -5.22
CA ARG A 54 -30.46 16.43 -3.81
C ARG A 54 -30.80 14.94 -3.73
N PRO A 55 -29.84 14.05 -3.40
CA PRO A 55 -28.46 14.39 -3.01
C PRO A 55 -27.62 14.90 -4.19
N GLY A 56 -26.85 15.96 -3.94
CA GLY A 56 -25.83 16.47 -4.85
C GLY A 56 -24.44 15.96 -4.47
N ILE A 57 -23.47 16.10 -5.37
CA ILE A 57 -22.06 15.75 -5.10
C ILE A 57 -21.17 16.90 -5.55
N VAL A 58 -20.35 17.38 -4.62
CA VAL A 58 -19.27 18.33 -4.89
C VAL A 58 -17.95 17.69 -4.48
N ASP A 59 -17.04 17.56 -5.43
CA ASP A 59 -15.74 17.00 -5.20
C ASP A 59 -14.72 18.10 -4.95
N VAL A 60 -14.05 18.08 -3.79
CA VAL A 60 -13.18 19.15 -3.31
C VAL A 60 -11.76 18.66 -3.18
N VAL A 61 -10.80 19.42 -3.74
CA VAL A 61 -9.37 19.28 -3.50
C VAL A 61 -8.87 20.55 -2.81
N ALA A 62 -8.21 20.40 -1.68
CA ALA A 62 -7.70 21.51 -0.88
C ALA A 62 -6.25 21.30 -0.47
N ARG A 63 -5.51 22.40 -0.25
CA ARG A 63 -4.19 22.42 0.35
C ARG A 63 -4.31 22.71 1.84
N VAL A 64 -3.66 21.88 2.65
CA VAL A 64 -3.60 22.02 4.12
C VAL A 64 -2.15 21.87 4.55
N GLY A 65 -1.48 23.00 4.81
CA GLY A 65 -0.04 23.00 4.96
C GLY A 65 0.67 22.51 3.70
N GLU A 66 1.48 21.47 3.85
CA GLU A 66 2.16 20.82 2.72
C GLU A 66 1.35 19.70 2.05
N ARG A 67 0.27 19.24 2.69
CA ARG A 67 -0.57 18.14 2.17
C ARG A 67 -1.62 18.66 1.19
N THR A 68 -1.94 17.86 0.17
CA THR A 68 -3.10 18.04 -0.69
C THR A 68 -4.14 17.00 -0.30
N VAL A 69 -5.29 17.46 0.18
CA VAL A 69 -6.40 16.61 0.63
C VAL A 69 -7.52 16.60 -0.38
N HIS A 70 -8.23 15.50 -0.44
CA HIS A 70 -9.35 15.26 -1.33
C HIS A 70 -10.56 14.80 -0.51
N LEU A 71 -11.68 15.45 -0.72
CA LEU A 71 -12.92 15.20 0.01
C LEU A 71 -14.12 15.32 -0.94
N PRO A 72 -14.71 14.22 -1.38
CA PRO A 72 -16.02 14.25 -2.02
C PRO A 72 -17.09 14.56 -0.97
N LEU A 73 -17.90 15.58 -1.23
CA LEU A 73 -18.99 16.02 -0.37
C LEU A 73 -20.34 15.60 -0.94
N GLY A 74 -21.19 14.99 -0.12
CA GLY A 74 -22.60 14.84 -0.36
C GLY A 74 -23.38 16.07 0.10
N LEU A 75 -24.37 16.49 -0.68
CA LEU A 75 -25.23 17.63 -0.37
C LEU A 75 -26.68 17.18 -0.29
N ARG A 76 -27.38 17.43 0.83
CA ARG A 76 -28.82 17.16 1.01
C ARG A 76 -29.57 18.41 1.46
N GLU A 77 -30.88 18.40 1.26
CA GLU A 77 -31.75 19.44 1.83
C GLU A 77 -31.68 19.41 3.37
N PRO A 78 -31.75 20.57 4.03
CA PRO A 78 -31.86 20.63 5.48
C PRO A 78 -33.08 19.82 5.97
N GLY A 79 -32.84 18.83 6.85
CA GLY A 79 -33.90 17.92 7.34
C GLY A 79 -34.28 16.76 6.42
N GLY A 80 -33.58 16.58 5.28
CA GLY A 80 -33.74 15.42 4.40
C GLY A 80 -33.29 14.10 5.05
N GLU A 81 -33.90 12.98 4.61
CA GLU A 81 -33.46 11.65 5.06
C GLU A 81 -32.03 11.37 4.61
N THR A 82 -31.24 10.79 5.50
CA THR A 82 -29.87 10.35 5.23
C THR A 82 -29.83 8.82 5.23
N LYS A 83 -29.12 8.25 4.24
CA LYS A 83 -28.91 6.79 4.13
C LYS A 83 -27.47 6.45 4.53
N PHE A 84 -27.06 6.94 5.71
CA PHE A 84 -25.71 6.72 6.19
C PHE A 84 -25.40 5.24 6.37
N ILE A 85 -24.20 4.86 5.98
CA ILE A 85 -23.65 3.52 6.17
C ILE A 85 -23.48 3.32 7.69
N ALA A 86 -24.02 2.21 8.21
CA ALA A 86 -24.02 1.95 9.65
C ALA A 86 -22.60 1.83 10.21
N GLY A 87 -22.37 2.43 11.35
CA GLY A 87 -21.17 2.23 12.18
C GLY A 87 -20.37 3.48 12.49
N ASP A 88 -20.73 4.67 11.97
CA ASP A 88 -19.96 5.88 12.17
C ASP A 88 -20.70 7.00 12.88
N GLU A 89 -19.87 7.90 13.45
CA GLU A 89 -20.24 9.18 14.00
C GLU A 89 -20.94 10.04 12.94
N ASP A 90 -21.69 11.06 13.36
CA ASP A 90 -22.40 11.99 12.48
C ASP A 90 -21.48 12.54 11.36
N PRO A 91 -21.66 12.14 10.07
CA PRO A 91 -20.78 12.57 8.97
C PRO A 91 -21.06 14.00 8.50
N VAL A 92 -22.02 14.73 9.11
CA VAL A 92 -22.37 16.11 8.75
C VAL A 92 -21.19 17.04 9.11
N LEU A 93 -20.68 17.74 8.10
CA LEU A 93 -19.50 18.60 8.21
C LEU A 93 -19.84 20.08 8.29
N GLY A 94 -20.99 20.49 7.78
CA GLY A 94 -21.39 21.88 7.77
C GLY A 94 -22.55 22.17 6.83
N VAL A 95 -22.69 23.44 6.46
CA VAL A 95 -23.72 23.93 5.55
C VAL A 95 -23.04 24.57 4.35
N PHE A 96 -23.59 24.32 3.17
CA PHE A 96 -23.07 24.85 1.90
C PHE A 96 -24.22 25.41 1.05
N GLU A 97 -23.99 26.54 0.43
CA GLU A 97 -24.96 27.18 -0.50
C GLU A 97 -24.42 27.06 -1.93
N ASP A 98 -25.17 26.34 -2.76
CA ASP A 98 -24.90 26.22 -4.20
C ASP A 98 -25.98 26.92 -5.05
N ASP A 99 -25.98 26.69 -6.36
CA ASP A 99 -27.00 27.26 -7.28
C ASP A 99 -28.43 26.75 -6.98
N ASP A 100 -28.57 25.59 -6.32
CA ASP A 100 -29.85 24.96 -5.94
C ASP A 100 -30.30 25.38 -4.52
N GLY A 101 -29.53 26.26 -3.84
CA GLY A 101 -29.81 26.80 -2.51
C GLY A 101 -29.01 26.16 -1.37
N LEU A 102 -29.51 26.34 -0.14
CA LEU A 102 -28.85 25.89 1.07
C LEU A 102 -28.91 24.37 1.19
N ALA A 103 -27.77 23.73 1.45
CA ALA A 103 -27.63 22.29 1.65
C ALA A 103 -26.85 21.97 2.91
N VAL A 104 -27.13 20.81 3.51
CA VAL A 104 -26.29 20.18 4.52
C VAL A 104 -25.20 19.39 3.78
N ALA A 105 -23.94 19.70 4.08
CA ALA A 105 -22.77 19.05 3.52
C ALA A 105 -22.26 17.95 4.50
N PHE A 106 -21.96 16.79 3.95
CA PHE A 106 -21.45 15.63 4.70
C PHE A 106 -20.40 14.88 3.86
N ASP A 107 -19.62 14.02 4.50
CA ASP A 107 -18.68 13.15 3.79
C ASP A 107 -19.45 12.16 2.90
N ALA A 108 -19.27 12.28 1.58
CA ALA A 108 -19.98 11.49 0.57
C ALA A 108 -19.77 9.97 0.76
N LEU A 109 -18.65 9.54 1.32
CA LEU A 109 -18.31 8.13 1.48
C LEU A 109 -19.07 7.44 2.61
N HIS A 110 -19.86 8.20 3.39
CA HIS A 110 -20.71 7.69 4.45
C HIS A 110 -22.18 7.49 4.05
N ASP A 111 -22.56 7.87 2.81
CA ASP A 111 -23.94 7.72 2.32
C ASP A 111 -23.99 6.79 1.11
N ALA A 112 -24.71 5.67 1.23
CA ALA A 112 -24.76 4.62 0.20
C ALA A 112 -25.32 5.11 -1.14
N GLU A 113 -26.28 6.05 -1.13
CA GLU A 113 -26.85 6.62 -2.35
C GLU A 113 -25.87 7.54 -3.07
N VAL A 114 -25.13 8.35 -2.30
CA VAL A 114 -24.11 9.24 -2.82
C VAL A 114 -22.91 8.45 -3.33
N VAL A 115 -22.46 7.43 -2.63
CA VAL A 115 -21.43 6.49 -3.08
C VAL A 115 -21.80 5.85 -4.41
N THR A 116 -23.08 5.45 -4.56
CA THR A 116 -23.59 4.88 -5.81
C THR A 116 -23.47 5.87 -6.97
N ALA A 117 -23.90 7.11 -6.78
CA ALA A 117 -23.83 8.15 -7.80
C ALA A 117 -22.35 8.50 -8.13
N LEU A 118 -21.47 8.51 -7.13
CA LEU A 118 -20.05 8.71 -7.32
C LEU A 118 -19.41 7.56 -8.12
N LEU A 119 -19.78 6.31 -7.80
CA LEU A 119 -19.34 5.12 -8.54
C LEU A 119 -19.73 5.23 -10.03
N TRP A 120 -20.99 5.60 -10.33
CA TRP A 120 -21.45 5.78 -11.71
C TRP A 120 -20.65 6.85 -12.45
N HIS A 121 -20.32 7.94 -11.77
CA HIS A 121 -19.46 8.96 -12.34
C HIS A 121 -18.08 8.41 -12.70
N VAL A 122 -17.46 7.60 -11.82
CA VAL A 122 -16.11 7.07 -12.02
C VAL A 122 -16.08 5.96 -13.08
N VAL A 123 -17.06 5.06 -13.07
CA VAL A 123 -17.15 3.92 -14.02
C VAL A 123 -17.75 4.34 -15.36
N ALA A 124 -18.35 5.53 -15.43
CA ALA A 124 -19.06 6.07 -16.60
C ALA A 124 -20.24 5.19 -17.09
N GLN A 125 -20.82 4.41 -16.21
CA GLN A 125 -22.03 3.60 -16.47
C GLN A 125 -22.78 3.33 -15.17
N GLU A 126 -24.09 3.08 -15.29
CA GLU A 126 -24.92 2.65 -14.18
C GLU A 126 -24.53 1.22 -13.75
N VAL A 127 -24.12 1.06 -12.52
CA VAL A 127 -23.81 -0.22 -11.88
C VAL A 127 -24.66 -0.31 -10.63
N ASP A 128 -25.38 -1.42 -10.45
CA ASP A 128 -26.04 -1.67 -9.17
C ASP A 128 -24.96 -1.93 -8.11
N PRO A 129 -24.78 -1.04 -7.13
CA PRO A 129 -23.75 -1.19 -6.12
C PRO A 129 -24.18 -2.21 -5.04
N GLY A 130 -25.47 -2.57 -5.00
CA GLY A 130 -26.04 -3.38 -3.96
C GLY A 130 -25.76 -2.83 -2.55
N ARG A 131 -25.35 -3.70 -1.64
CA ARG A 131 -24.97 -3.28 -0.28
C ARG A 131 -23.60 -2.62 -0.25
N VAL A 132 -23.56 -1.36 0.18
CA VAL A 132 -22.31 -0.61 0.40
C VAL A 132 -21.83 -0.79 1.85
N ARG A 133 -20.56 -1.07 2.06
CA ARG A 133 -19.94 -1.12 3.39
C ARG A 133 -18.49 -0.62 3.34
N GLN A 134 -18.07 0.10 4.35
CA GLN A 134 -16.68 0.48 4.51
C GLN A 134 -15.87 -0.71 5.01
N ILE A 135 -14.76 -1.01 4.34
CA ILE A 135 -13.89 -2.15 4.68
C ILE A 135 -12.50 -1.72 5.14
N ARG A 136 -12.08 -0.51 4.78
CA ARG A 136 -10.79 0.05 5.20
C ARG A 136 -10.90 1.57 5.29
N HIS A 137 -10.32 2.11 6.35
CA HIS A 137 -10.13 3.54 6.53
C HIS A 137 -8.70 3.77 7.03
N THR A 138 -7.96 4.64 6.34
CA THR A 138 -6.63 5.10 6.72
C THR A 138 -6.58 6.62 6.56
N SER A 139 -5.52 7.27 7.05
CA SER A 139 -5.31 8.70 6.79
C SER A 139 -5.16 9.04 5.30
N GLU A 140 -4.77 8.07 4.46
CA GLU A 140 -4.51 8.28 3.04
C GLU A 140 -5.67 7.89 2.13
N SER A 141 -6.58 7.01 2.58
CA SER A 141 -7.66 6.50 1.72
C SER A 141 -8.79 5.82 2.48
N VAL A 142 -9.96 5.81 1.87
CA VAL A 142 -11.13 5.03 2.29
C VAL A 142 -11.44 4.00 1.21
N THR A 143 -11.68 2.74 1.60
CA THR A 143 -12.10 1.68 0.69
C THR A 143 -13.48 1.15 1.06
N LEU A 144 -14.38 1.14 0.10
CA LEU A 144 -15.74 0.66 0.19
C LEU A 144 -15.87 -0.65 -0.60
N ALA A 145 -16.53 -1.64 -0.03
CA ALA A 145 -17.00 -2.81 -0.75
C ALA A 145 -18.45 -2.61 -1.19
N LEU A 146 -18.73 -2.95 -2.44
CA LEU A 146 -20.02 -2.79 -3.09
C LEU A 146 -20.49 -4.18 -3.54
N GLU A 147 -21.54 -4.73 -2.85
CA GLU A 147 -22.11 -6.09 -3.07
C GLU A 147 -21.07 -7.21 -3.08
N ASP A 148 -19.94 -7.06 -2.40
CA ASP A 148 -18.82 -8.00 -2.47
C ASP A 148 -18.37 -8.35 -3.91
N ARG A 149 -18.59 -7.42 -4.85
CA ARG A 149 -18.19 -7.54 -6.26
C ARG A 149 -17.15 -6.51 -6.66
N LEU A 150 -17.28 -5.29 -6.14
CA LEU A 150 -16.36 -4.19 -6.42
C LEU A 150 -15.77 -3.64 -5.12
N ALA A 151 -14.54 -3.18 -5.19
CA ALA A 151 -13.89 -2.37 -4.17
C ALA A 151 -13.64 -0.99 -4.76
N PHE A 152 -14.17 0.05 -4.12
CA PHE A 152 -13.94 1.44 -4.51
C PHE A 152 -13.05 2.10 -3.47
N THR A 153 -11.83 2.42 -3.86
CA THR A 153 -10.87 3.14 -3.02
C THR A 153 -10.83 4.60 -3.46
N VAL A 154 -11.12 5.51 -2.53
CA VAL A 154 -10.99 6.96 -2.70
C VAL A 154 -9.77 7.43 -1.91
N PHE A 155 -8.87 8.15 -2.55
CA PHE A 155 -7.66 8.67 -1.92
C PHE A 155 -7.98 9.98 -1.20
N SER A 156 -7.79 10.03 0.11
CA SER A 156 -8.00 11.22 0.95
C SER A 156 -6.81 12.17 0.92
N GLU A 157 -5.59 11.64 0.75
CA GLU A 157 -4.37 12.42 0.54
C GLU A 157 -3.86 12.21 -0.88
N LEU A 158 -3.66 13.31 -1.61
CA LEU A 158 -3.23 13.28 -3.00
C LEU A 158 -1.73 13.59 -3.11
N VAL A 159 -1.09 12.88 -4.05
CA VAL A 159 0.26 13.22 -4.51
C VAL A 159 0.19 14.08 -5.78
N ASP A 160 1.20 14.89 -6.02
CA ASP A 160 1.32 15.60 -7.29
C ASP A 160 1.74 14.62 -8.39
N GLY A 161 0.90 14.49 -9.42
CA GLY A 161 1.07 13.52 -10.49
C GLY A 161 0.40 12.17 -10.23
N PRO A 162 0.71 11.16 -11.06
CA PRO A 162 0.19 9.80 -10.92
C PRO A 162 0.73 9.13 -9.66
N ARG A 163 -0.10 8.35 -9.00
CA ARG A 163 0.29 7.56 -7.83
C ARG A 163 1.20 6.39 -8.25
N PRO A 164 2.44 6.30 -7.73
CA PRO A 164 3.39 5.28 -8.19
C PRO A 164 2.88 3.84 -8.05
N GLY A 165 2.22 3.52 -6.94
CA GLY A 165 1.66 2.19 -6.71
C GLY A 165 0.52 1.84 -7.66
N LEU A 166 -0.33 2.82 -8.01
CA LEU A 166 -1.38 2.62 -9.01
C LEU A 166 -0.78 2.35 -10.40
N GLY A 167 0.33 3.02 -10.73
CA GLY A 167 1.05 2.75 -11.99
C GLY A 167 1.59 1.32 -12.07
N LEU A 168 2.09 0.75 -10.96
CA LEU A 168 2.51 -0.66 -10.92
C LEU A 168 1.35 -1.63 -11.13
N LEU A 169 0.23 -1.38 -10.44
CA LEU A 169 -0.98 -2.21 -10.55
C LEU A 169 -1.52 -2.23 -11.97
N LEU A 170 -1.67 -1.06 -12.61
CA LEU A 170 -2.19 -0.96 -13.98
C LEU A 170 -1.26 -1.61 -15.00
N ALA A 171 0.04 -1.46 -14.85
CA ALA A 171 1.01 -2.08 -15.73
C ALA A 171 1.04 -3.61 -15.59
N LEU A 172 0.88 -4.13 -14.36
CA LEU A 172 0.74 -5.57 -14.13
C LEU A 172 -0.54 -6.15 -14.74
N ASP A 173 -1.65 -5.41 -14.68
CA ASP A 173 -2.90 -5.80 -15.34
C ASP A 173 -2.74 -5.85 -16.86
N GLU A 174 -2.08 -4.85 -17.45
CA GLU A 174 -1.84 -4.77 -18.91
C GLU A 174 -1.01 -5.94 -19.43
N VAL A 175 -0.04 -6.45 -18.66
CA VAL A 175 0.75 -7.65 -19.03
C VAL A 175 0.07 -8.97 -18.60
N GLY A 176 -1.16 -8.93 -18.09
CA GLY A 176 -1.95 -10.10 -17.75
C GLY A 176 -1.55 -10.80 -16.46
N PHE A 177 -0.95 -10.09 -15.50
CA PHE A 177 -0.68 -10.63 -14.17
C PHE A 177 -1.97 -10.71 -13.35
N ASN A 178 -2.49 -11.91 -13.17
CA ASN A 178 -3.81 -12.21 -12.61
C ASN A 178 -3.84 -12.41 -11.08
N HIS A 179 -2.78 -12.02 -10.37
CA HIS A 179 -2.71 -12.08 -8.90
C HIS A 179 -2.86 -10.70 -8.24
N ILE A 180 -3.69 -9.86 -8.83
CA ILE A 180 -4.15 -8.56 -8.32
C ILE A 180 -5.67 -8.50 -8.45
N ALA A 181 -6.32 -7.66 -7.66
CA ALA A 181 -7.70 -7.28 -7.91
C ALA A 181 -7.76 -6.50 -9.23
N ALA A 182 -8.49 -7.02 -10.23
CA ALA A 182 -8.50 -6.41 -11.56
C ALA A 182 -9.04 -4.97 -11.49
N PRO A 183 -8.35 -3.98 -12.07
CA PRO A 183 -8.83 -2.60 -12.13
C PRO A 183 -10.02 -2.51 -13.10
N VAL A 184 -11.09 -1.85 -12.65
CA VAL A 184 -12.30 -1.59 -13.45
C VAL A 184 -12.28 -0.16 -13.99
N ALA A 185 -11.95 0.81 -13.14
CA ALA A 185 -11.86 2.21 -13.51
C ALA A 185 -10.90 2.97 -12.60
N VAL A 186 -10.27 4.02 -13.13
CA VAL A 186 -9.43 4.94 -12.36
C VAL A 186 -10.05 6.32 -12.40
N TRP A 187 -10.28 6.90 -11.25
CA TRP A 187 -10.76 8.27 -11.12
C TRP A 187 -9.58 9.24 -11.13
N ARG A 188 -9.50 10.05 -12.19
CA ARG A 188 -8.43 11.04 -12.39
C ARG A 188 -8.97 12.41 -12.65
N ARG A 189 -8.29 13.43 -12.13
CA ARG A 189 -8.54 14.84 -12.45
C ARG A 189 -7.27 15.67 -12.32
N SER A 190 -7.08 16.60 -13.25
CA SER A 190 -5.94 17.55 -13.25
C SER A 190 -4.58 16.86 -13.08
N GLY A 191 -4.42 15.64 -13.64
CA GLY A 191 -3.18 14.87 -13.56
C GLY A 191 -2.96 14.13 -12.24
N ARG A 192 -3.94 14.15 -11.31
CA ARG A 192 -3.89 13.43 -10.03
C ARG A 192 -4.84 12.24 -10.05
N ASP A 193 -4.43 11.17 -9.39
CA ASP A 193 -5.29 10.00 -9.11
C ASP A 193 -6.12 10.31 -7.85
N LEU A 194 -7.46 10.31 -7.99
CA LEU A 194 -8.42 10.56 -6.92
C LEU A 194 -8.97 9.26 -6.31
N GLY A 195 -8.97 8.17 -7.07
CA GLY A 195 -9.46 6.88 -6.63
C GLY A 195 -9.34 5.79 -7.68
N ILE A 196 -9.71 4.58 -7.28
CA ILE A 196 -9.75 3.40 -8.16
C ILE A 196 -10.92 2.50 -7.79
N VAL A 197 -11.57 1.94 -8.81
CA VAL A 197 -12.53 0.85 -8.69
C VAL A 197 -11.86 -0.43 -9.19
N GLN A 198 -11.93 -1.49 -8.40
CA GLN A 198 -11.35 -2.80 -8.68
C GLN A 198 -12.37 -3.90 -8.42
N GLU A 199 -12.13 -5.11 -8.91
CA GLU A 199 -12.84 -6.29 -8.45
C GLU A 199 -12.65 -6.49 -6.95
N PHE A 200 -13.69 -6.95 -6.26
CA PHE A 200 -13.58 -7.26 -4.83
C PHE A 200 -13.07 -8.69 -4.64
N LEU A 201 -12.03 -8.87 -3.84
CA LEU A 201 -11.47 -10.18 -3.50
C LEU A 201 -12.33 -10.84 -2.41
N ALA A 202 -13.43 -11.45 -2.82
CA ALA A 202 -14.36 -12.12 -1.90
C ALA A 202 -13.67 -13.27 -1.15
N GLY A 203 -13.96 -13.40 0.15
CA GLY A 203 -13.38 -14.45 1.00
C GLY A 203 -11.87 -14.34 1.23
N ALA A 204 -11.26 -13.21 0.87
CA ALA A 204 -9.83 -13.01 1.06
C ALA A 204 -9.46 -12.97 2.56
N SER A 205 -8.44 -13.76 2.91
CA SER A 205 -7.81 -13.74 4.22
C SER A 205 -6.47 -13.02 4.14
N SER A 206 -6.21 -12.12 5.10
CA SER A 206 -4.90 -11.44 5.18
C SER A 206 -3.76 -12.46 5.31
N GLY A 207 -2.70 -12.29 4.52
CA GLY A 207 -1.51 -13.13 4.61
C GLY A 207 -0.89 -13.12 6.01
N ARG A 208 -0.87 -11.95 6.68
CA ARG A 208 -0.42 -11.84 8.07
C ARG A 208 -1.29 -12.68 9.03
N ALA A 209 -2.61 -12.64 8.91
CA ALA A 209 -3.50 -13.39 9.76
C ALA A 209 -3.29 -14.91 9.61
N LEU A 210 -3.10 -15.39 8.38
CA LEU A 210 -2.79 -16.81 8.12
C LEU A 210 -1.44 -17.22 8.70
N ALA A 211 -0.41 -16.40 8.54
CA ALA A 211 0.92 -16.66 9.11
C ALA A 211 0.86 -16.69 10.64
N VAL A 212 0.17 -15.74 11.29
CA VAL A 212 -0.04 -15.71 12.74
C VAL A 212 -0.76 -16.97 13.22
N THR A 213 -1.81 -17.40 12.53
CA THR A 213 -2.54 -18.63 12.88
C THR A 213 -1.63 -19.84 12.82
N SER A 214 -0.87 -20.00 11.74
CA SER A 214 0.07 -21.11 11.56
C SER A 214 1.13 -21.17 12.66
N VAL A 215 1.74 -20.04 13.00
CA VAL A 215 2.79 -20.03 14.04
C VAL A 215 2.22 -20.25 15.43
N ARG A 216 1.01 -19.78 15.73
CA ARG A 216 0.31 -20.04 16.99
C ARG A 216 -0.03 -21.53 17.17
N ASP A 217 -0.45 -22.21 16.09
CA ASP A 217 -0.68 -23.66 16.09
C ASP A 217 0.62 -24.43 16.37
N LEU A 218 1.76 -23.98 15.78
CA LEU A 218 3.06 -24.55 16.09
C LEU A 218 3.43 -24.38 17.57
N TYR A 219 3.26 -23.19 18.13
CA TYR A 219 3.56 -22.93 19.54
C TYR A 219 2.64 -23.72 20.49
N ALA A 220 1.43 -24.02 20.07
CA ALA A 220 0.51 -24.85 20.84
C ALA A 220 0.90 -26.34 20.81
N SER A 221 1.37 -26.83 19.66
CA SER A 221 1.77 -28.24 19.49
C SER A 221 3.16 -28.57 20.02
N GLY A 222 4.09 -27.61 19.96
CA GLY A 222 5.49 -27.79 20.44
C GLY A 222 6.33 -28.73 19.59
N GLY A 223 5.82 -29.22 18.46
CA GLY A 223 6.48 -30.20 17.59
C GLY A 223 7.24 -29.56 16.43
N PRO A 224 7.73 -30.34 15.47
CA PRO A 224 8.33 -29.82 14.26
C PRO A 224 7.26 -29.13 13.37
N PRO A 225 7.60 -28.04 12.66
CA PRO A 225 6.63 -27.24 11.91
C PRO A 225 5.80 -28.02 10.88
N GLU A 226 6.38 -29.02 10.25
CA GLU A 226 5.72 -29.88 9.26
C GLU A 226 4.66 -30.81 9.83
N LEU A 227 4.64 -31.01 11.14
CA LEU A 227 3.64 -31.81 11.85
C LEU A 227 2.63 -30.94 12.61
N ALA A 228 2.83 -29.63 12.65
CA ALA A 228 1.86 -28.70 13.22
C ALA A 228 0.61 -28.63 12.35
N GLY A 229 -0.58 -28.49 12.96
CA GLY A 229 -1.86 -28.50 12.25
C GLY A 229 -2.03 -27.38 11.22
N GLY A 230 -1.28 -26.31 11.34
CA GLY A 230 -1.31 -25.15 10.44
C GLY A 230 0.00 -24.95 9.66
N ASP A 231 0.63 -26.00 9.12
CA ASP A 231 1.87 -25.87 8.34
C ASP A 231 1.73 -24.87 7.18
N PHE A 232 2.47 -23.78 7.24
CA PHE A 232 2.45 -22.72 6.23
C PHE A 232 3.35 -22.99 5.02
N GLY A 233 4.11 -24.09 4.99
CA GLY A 233 5.10 -24.39 3.97
C GLY A 233 4.51 -24.43 2.54
N ALA A 234 3.34 -25.07 2.38
CA ALA A 234 2.68 -25.12 1.08
C ALA A 234 2.20 -23.74 0.62
N GLU A 235 1.72 -22.90 1.54
CA GLU A 235 1.30 -21.52 1.23
C GLU A 235 2.52 -20.62 0.96
N ALA A 236 3.62 -20.79 1.68
CA ALA A 236 4.88 -20.08 1.40
C ALA A 236 5.43 -20.42 0.01
N HIS A 237 5.33 -21.68 -0.43
CA HIS A 237 5.70 -22.08 -1.80
C HIS A 237 4.84 -21.38 -2.85
N ARG A 238 3.50 -21.37 -2.68
CA ARG A 238 2.58 -20.67 -3.59
C ARG A 238 2.84 -19.18 -3.63
N LEU A 239 3.12 -18.58 -2.46
CA LEU A 239 3.47 -17.16 -2.34
C LEU A 239 4.77 -16.83 -3.07
N GLY A 240 5.79 -17.70 -2.97
CA GLY A 240 7.01 -17.58 -3.75
C GLY A 240 6.77 -17.65 -5.26
N THR A 241 5.91 -18.57 -5.71
CA THR A 241 5.52 -18.68 -7.11
C THR A 241 4.82 -17.39 -7.60
N MET A 242 3.90 -16.85 -6.81
CA MET A 242 3.21 -15.59 -7.13
C MET A 242 4.19 -14.41 -7.20
N ALA A 243 5.10 -14.28 -6.22
CA ALA A 243 6.11 -13.23 -6.19
C ALA A 243 7.03 -13.27 -7.42
N ALA A 244 7.46 -14.47 -7.86
CA ALA A 244 8.26 -14.62 -9.07
C ALA A 244 7.50 -14.16 -10.32
N ARG A 245 6.22 -14.51 -10.43
CA ARG A 245 5.37 -14.06 -11.55
C ARG A 245 5.15 -12.56 -11.52
N MET A 246 4.99 -11.95 -10.35
CA MET A 246 4.93 -10.48 -10.20
C MET A 246 6.20 -9.82 -10.73
N HIS A 247 7.37 -10.30 -10.34
CA HIS A 247 8.66 -9.74 -10.81
C HIS A 247 8.85 -9.91 -12.31
N LEU A 248 8.43 -11.04 -12.89
CA LEU A 248 8.46 -11.24 -14.35
C LEU A 248 7.49 -10.28 -15.06
N GLY A 249 6.30 -10.05 -14.51
CA GLY A 249 5.36 -9.08 -15.06
C GLY A 249 5.89 -7.64 -14.97
N LEU A 250 6.55 -7.29 -13.87
CA LEU A 250 7.20 -5.98 -13.73
C LEU A 250 8.38 -5.79 -14.69
N ASP A 251 9.14 -6.86 -14.93
CA ASP A 251 10.19 -6.86 -15.95
C ASP A 251 9.62 -6.72 -17.37
N GLU A 252 8.53 -7.38 -17.66
CA GLU A 252 7.84 -7.27 -18.96
C GLU A 252 7.28 -5.86 -19.18
N ALA A 253 6.66 -5.26 -18.14
CA ALA A 253 6.03 -3.96 -18.23
C ALA A 253 7.04 -2.80 -18.31
N PHE A 254 8.14 -2.86 -17.55
CA PHE A 254 9.06 -1.73 -17.37
C PHE A 254 10.49 -2.00 -17.82
N GLY A 255 10.80 -3.25 -18.17
CA GLY A 255 12.16 -3.68 -18.47
C GLY A 255 13.05 -3.78 -17.23
N ARG A 256 14.24 -4.35 -17.45
CA ARG A 256 15.28 -4.49 -16.43
C ARG A 256 16.47 -3.59 -16.72
N ARG A 257 17.26 -3.30 -15.69
CA ARG A 257 18.50 -2.54 -15.77
C ARG A 257 19.63 -3.32 -15.13
N PRO A 258 20.89 -3.06 -15.50
CA PRO A 258 22.03 -3.62 -14.77
C PRO A 258 21.99 -3.20 -13.29
N GLY A 259 22.31 -4.14 -12.41
CA GLY A 259 22.49 -3.88 -10.99
C GLY A 259 23.96 -3.63 -10.66
N ASP A 260 24.21 -2.82 -9.61
CA ASP A 260 25.53 -2.53 -9.09
C ASP A 260 25.66 -3.03 -7.65
N THR A 261 26.32 -4.17 -7.49
CA THR A 261 26.47 -4.83 -6.18
C THR A 261 27.35 -4.03 -5.22
N LYS A 262 28.28 -3.21 -5.73
CA LYS A 262 29.11 -2.31 -4.91
C LYS A 262 28.26 -1.18 -4.35
N ALA A 263 27.48 -0.54 -5.23
CA ALA A 263 26.55 0.50 -4.79
C ALA A 263 25.52 -0.03 -3.78
N TRP A 264 25.04 -1.28 -3.93
CA TRP A 264 24.14 -1.90 -2.96
C TRP A 264 24.80 -2.14 -1.60
N ALA A 265 26.08 -2.60 -1.59
CA ALA A 265 26.81 -2.79 -0.35
C ALA A 265 27.02 -1.46 0.40
N ASP A 266 27.41 -0.41 -0.33
CA ASP A 266 27.61 0.93 0.24
C ASP A 266 26.32 1.49 0.83
N ALA A 267 25.24 1.23 0.19
CA ALA A 267 23.94 1.69 0.64
C ALA A 267 23.37 0.91 1.84
N VAL A 268 23.59 -0.40 1.91
CA VAL A 268 23.32 -1.16 3.14
C VAL A 268 24.14 -0.58 4.30
N GLU A 269 25.41 -0.28 4.08
CA GLU A 269 26.29 0.32 5.08
C GLU A 269 25.79 1.71 5.52
N GLU A 270 25.37 2.55 4.57
CA GLU A 270 24.78 3.87 4.84
C GLU A 270 23.47 3.77 5.64
N ALA A 271 22.64 2.77 5.37
CA ALA A 271 21.41 2.54 6.11
C ALA A 271 21.65 2.09 7.55
N VAL A 272 22.65 1.22 7.77
CA VAL A 272 22.96 0.66 9.10
C VAL A 272 23.72 1.66 9.98
N ARG A 273 24.61 2.44 9.42
CA ARG A 273 25.51 3.35 10.14
C ARG A 273 24.83 4.28 11.15
N PRO A 274 23.72 4.98 10.83
CA PRO A 274 23.07 5.91 11.75
C PRO A 274 22.31 5.24 12.90
N VAL A 275 21.88 3.99 12.74
CA VAL A 275 20.95 3.33 13.69
C VAL A 275 21.62 2.21 14.50
N ALA A 276 22.60 1.53 13.93
CA ALA A 276 23.28 0.40 14.55
C ALA A 276 24.75 0.26 14.08
N PRO A 277 25.61 1.28 14.28
CA PRO A 277 26.98 1.29 13.71
C PRO A 277 27.80 0.06 14.16
N MET A 278 27.59 -0.44 15.38
CA MET A 278 28.30 -1.62 15.87
C MET A 278 27.98 -2.94 15.12
N LEU A 279 26.91 -2.98 14.33
CA LEU A 279 26.67 -4.11 13.44
C LEU A 279 27.67 -4.17 12.29
N LEU A 280 28.20 -3.03 11.87
CA LEU A 280 29.21 -2.95 10.80
C LEU A 280 30.57 -3.49 11.23
N ASP A 281 30.84 -3.59 12.54
CA ASP A 281 32.07 -4.15 13.09
C ASP A 281 31.97 -5.67 13.33
N ARG A 282 30.79 -6.24 13.13
CA ARG A 282 30.61 -7.70 13.31
C ARG A 282 31.27 -8.46 12.15
N PRO A 283 32.06 -9.51 12.44
CA PRO A 283 32.75 -10.27 11.40
C PRO A 283 31.84 -10.85 10.31
N ASP A 284 30.64 -11.30 10.67
CA ASP A 284 29.66 -11.85 9.73
C ASP A 284 29.08 -10.76 8.80
N VAL A 285 28.88 -9.53 9.27
CA VAL A 285 28.42 -8.39 8.46
C VAL A 285 29.55 -7.87 7.56
N VAL A 286 30.77 -7.78 8.08
CA VAL A 286 31.95 -7.38 7.27
C VAL A 286 32.12 -8.34 6.10
N VAL A 287 32.12 -9.66 6.36
CA VAL A 287 32.24 -10.68 5.32
C VAL A 287 31.09 -10.58 4.32
N LEU A 288 29.86 -10.41 4.78
CA LEU A 288 28.68 -10.26 3.91
C LEU A 288 28.82 -9.08 2.93
N LEU A 289 29.25 -7.92 3.43
CA LEU A 289 29.42 -6.72 2.58
C LEU A 289 30.60 -6.88 1.62
N GLU A 290 31.68 -7.54 2.04
CA GLU A 290 32.81 -7.88 1.16
C GLU A 290 32.41 -8.87 0.06
N GLU A 291 31.67 -9.95 0.41
CA GLU A 291 31.11 -10.90 -0.55
C GLU A 291 30.19 -10.19 -1.56
N LEU A 292 29.32 -9.28 -1.08
CA LEU A 292 28.43 -8.51 -1.96
C LEU A 292 29.20 -7.63 -2.94
N ARG A 293 30.25 -6.92 -2.48
CA ARG A 293 31.11 -6.10 -3.34
C ARG A 293 31.92 -6.93 -4.34
N ALA A 294 32.25 -8.16 -3.97
CA ALA A 294 33.01 -9.08 -4.80
C ALA A 294 32.20 -9.82 -5.86
N LEU A 295 30.88 -9.74 -5.82
CA LEU A 295 30.03 -10.39 -6.83
C LEU A 295 30.27 -9.77 -8.21
N THR A 296 30.81 -10.57 -9.14
CA THR A 296 31.07 -10.18 -10.52
C THR A 296 30.05 -10.73 -11.52
N ILE A 297 29.03 -11.40 -11.02
CA ILE A 297 27.96 -12.00 -11.82
C ILE A 297 26.92 -10.96 -12.22
N PRO A 298 26.25 -11.12 -13.37
CA PRO A 298 25.19 -10.21 -13.77
C PRO A 298 24.07 -10.18 -12.72
N CYS A 299 23.79 -9.00 -12.22
CA CYS A 299 22.63 -8.70 -11.38
C CYS A 299 21.72 -7.72 -12.11
N HIS A 300 20.43 -7.78 -11.85
CA HIS A 300 19.46 -6.92 -12.48
C HIS A 300 18.62 -6.16 -11.43
N THR A 301 18.17 -4.99 -11.84
CA THR A 301 17.10 -4.25 -11.17
C THR A 301 15.87 -4.21 -12.05
N ILE A 302 14.72 -4.22 -11.43
CA ILE A 302 13.40 -4.01 -12.03
C ILE A 302 12.69 -2.90 -11.27
N ARG A 303 11.61 -2.36 -11.82
CA ARG A 303 10.69 -1.54 -11.04
C ARG A 303 10.05 -2.43 -9.99
N SER A 304 10.50 -2.34 -8.74
CA SER A 304 10.09 -3.24 -7.66
C SER A 304 8.80 -2.78 -6.98
N HIS A 305 8.17 -3.67 -6.22
CA HIS A 305 7.05 -3.32 -5.33
C HIS A 305 7.49 -2.30 -4.27
N GLY A 306 8.68 -2.48 -3.69
CA GLY A 306 9.33 -1.52 -2.79
C GLY A 306 8.90 -1.58 -1.32
N ASP A 307 7.84 -2.31 -0.99
CA ASP A 307 7.38 -2.60 0.38
C ASP A 307 6.60 -3.93 0.41
N PHE A 308 7.18 -4.97 -0.18
CA PHE A 308 6.53 -6.27 -0.33
C PHE A 308 6.66 -7.10 0.94
N HIS A 309 5.60 -7.18 1.75
CA HIS A 309 5.57 -7.93 3.00
C HIS A 309 4.26 -8.71 3.17
N ILE A 310 4.22 -9.65 4.12
CA ILE A 310 3.08 -10.56 4.31
C ILE A 310 1.74 -9.84 4.59
N GLY A 311 1.76 -8.59 5.03
CA GLY A 311 0.56 -7.77 5.21
C GLY A 311 0.04 -7.12 3.92
N ARG A 312 0.82 -7.16 2.81
CA ARG A 312 0.44 -6.63 1.49
C ARG A 312 -0.12 -7.70 0.56
N VAL A 313 -0.34 -8.89 1.06
CA VAL A 313 -0.89 -10.00 0.30
C VAL A 313 -2.10 -10.60 1.01
N ALA A 314 -3.02 -11.13 0.21
CA ALA A 314 -4.20 -11.84 0.69
C ALA A 314 -4.34 -13.18 -0.04
N ARG A 315 -4.95 -14.14 0.64
CA ARG A 315 -5.21 -15.49 0.15
C ARG A 315 -6.70 -15.68 -0.07
N THR A 316 -7.08 -16.04 -1.28
CA THR A 316 -8.44 -16.46 -1.65
C THR A 316 -8.43 -17.95 -2.03
N GLU A 317 -9.57 -18.54 -2.36
CA GLU A 317 -9.64 -19.89 -2.90
C GLU A 317 -8.84 -20.06 -4.21
N GLN A 318 -8.77 -19.01 -5.04
CA GLN A 318 -8.07 -19.01 -6.32
C GLN A 318 -6.54 -18.90 -6.18
N GLY A 319 -6.05 -18.28 -5.11
CA GLY A 319 -4.60 -18.11 -4.94
C GLY A 319 -4.22 -16.93 -4.03
N TRP A 320 -2.95 -16.57 -4.08
CA TRP A 320 -2.42 -15.37 -3.46
C TRP A 320 -2.61 -14.16 -4.36
N TYR A 321 -2.90 -13.02 -3.76
CA TYR A 321 -3.08 -11.72 -4.42
C TYR A 321 -2.24 -10.66 -3.74
N VAL A 322 -1.65 -9.77 -4.51
CA VAL A 322 -1.06 -8.52 -4.01
C VAL A 322 -2.19 -7.51 -3.85
N THR A 323 -2.33 -6.94 -2.66
CA THR A 323 -3.48 -6.09 -2.31
C THR A 323 -3.15 -4.61 -2.23
N ASP A 324 -1.89 -4.25 -2.19
CA ASP A 324 -1.46 -2.86 -2.03
C ASP A 324 -0.05 -2.68 -2.60
N PHE A 325 0.09 -1.73 -3.49
CA PHE A 325 1.36 -1.31 -4.12
C PHE A 325 1.83 0.06 -3.62
N SER A 326 1.21 0.60 -2.56
CA SER A 326 1.67 1.86 -1.98
C SER A 326 3.09 1.70 -1.46
N PRO A 327 4.04 2.52 -1.88
CA PRO A 327 5.36 2.50 -1.26
C PRO A 327 5.19 2.84 0.21
N GLY A 328 5.58 1.92 1.09
CA GLY A 328 5.62 2.16 2.53
C GLY A 328 6.45 3.41 2.79
N GLY A 329 5.93 4.30 3.64
CA GLY A 329 6.41 5.66 3.85
C GLY A 329 7.91 5.84 3.73
N LYS A 330 8.34 6.86 3.02
CA LYS A 330 9.67 7.27 2.50
C LYS A 330 10.63 6.10 2.26
N PRO A 331 11.12 5.90 1.03
CA PRO A 331 12.06 4.83 0.76
C PRO A 331 13.19 4.90 1.80
N ALA A 332 13.34 3.82 2.55
CA ALA A 332 14.55 3.64 3.31
C ALA A 332 15.68 3.75 2.32
N THR A 333 16.51 4.75 2.49
CA THR A 333 17.71 5.05 1.73
C THR A 333 17.73 4.51 0.31
N THR A 334 17.82 5.41 -0.65
CA THR A 334 17.88 5.17 -2.10
C THR A 334 19.17 4.47 -2.54
N ALA A 335 19.45 3.34 -1.91
CA ALA A 335 20.55 2.49 -2.30
C ALA A 335 20.23 1.84 -3.64
N GLY A 336 20.95 2.25 -4.64
CA GLY A 336 20.86 1.70 -5.99
C GLY A 336 19.77 2.31 -6.87
N THR A 337 19.24 3.50 -6.58
CA THR A 337 18.38 4.22 -7.50
C THR A 337 19.20 4.89 -8.60
N SER A 338 19.17 4.31 -9.77
CA SER A 338 19.48 5.00 -11.00
C SER A 338 18.23 5.79 -11.43
N SER A 339 17.97 6.94 -10.81
CA SER A 339 16.96 7.88 -11.27
C SER A 339 17.55 8.73 -12.38
N THR A 340 17.12 8.51 -13.62
CA THR A 340 17.26 9.53 -14.66
C THR A 340 16.02 10.41 -14.63
N ALA A 341 16.16 11.69 -15.00
CA ALA A 341 15.07 12.69 -15.00
C ALA A 341 13.85 12.33 -15.90
N ALA A 342 13.85 11.16 -16.53
CA ALA A 342 12.80 10.62 -17.38
C ALA A 342 11.87 9.61 -16.64
N ASP A 343 12.14 9.25 -15.39
CA ASP A 343 11.53 8.08 -14.73
C ASP A 343 10.49 8.44 -13.67
N ASP A 344 9.78 9.54 -13.70
CA ASP A 344 8.66 9.89 -12.79
C ASP A 344 8.86 9.45 -11.30
N GLY A 345 10.11 9.45 -10.80
CA GLY A 345 10.45 8.99 -9.45
C GLY A 345 10.41 7.46 -9.27
N ALA A 346 10.38 6.67 -10.35
CA ALA A 346 10.35 5.21 -10.29
C ALA A 346 11.63 4.63 -9.68
N VAL A 347 11.46 3.77 -8.68
CA VAL A 347 12.55 3.09 -7.98
C VAL A 347 12.81 1.74 -8.64
N PHE A 348 14.01 1.56 -9.19
CA PHE A 348 14.51 0.27 -9.69
C PHE A 348 15.40 -0.36 -8.63
N ARG A 349 15.02 -1.56 -8.18
CA ARG A 349 15.77 -2.34 -7.18
C ARG A 349 15.92 -3.78 -7.62
N SER A 350 16.83 -4.52 -7.00
CA SER A 350 16.89 -5.96 -7.18
C SER A 350 15.54 -6.60 -6.79
N PRO A 351 14.98 -7.54 -7.58
CA PRO A 351 13.79 -8.29 -7.17
C PRO A 351 14.00 -9.04 -5.85
N LEU A 352 15.25 -9.36 -5.51
CA LEU A 352 15.57 -10.00 -4.23
C LEU A 352 15.44 -9.06 -3.02
N ALA A 353 15.32 -7.75 -3.22
CA ALA A 353 14.98 -6.82 -2.14
C ALA A 353 13.51 -7.00 -1.69
N ASP A 354 12.56 -7.12 -2.62
CA ASP A 354 11.17 -7.47 -2.28
C ASP A 354 11.08 -8.85 -1.62
N VAL A 355 11.88 -9.82 -2.09
CA VAL A 355 11.98 -11.15 -1.45
C VAL A 355 12.47 -11.02 -0.01
N ALA A 356 13.51 -10.23 0.25
CA ALA A 356 14.05 -10.00 1.58
C ALA A 356 13.01 -9.34 2.50
N ASP A 357 12.29 -8.34 2.01
CA ASP A 357 11.22 -7.65 2.76
C ASP A 357 10.11 -8.63 3.18
N LEU A 358 9.70 -9.53 2.28
CA LEU A 358 8.69 -10.54 2.59
C LEU A 358 9.19 -11.56 3.61
N LEU A 359 10.39 -12.12 3.40
CA LEU A 359 10.96 -13.14 4.29
C LEU A 359 11.23 -12.59 5.69
N TRP A 360 11.74 -11.35 5.76
CA TRP A 360 11.88 -10.65 7.04
C TRP A 360 10.53 -10.50 7.75
N SER A 361 9.46 -10.16 7.02
CA SER A 361 8.12 -10.00 7.59
C SER A 361 7.53 -11.31 8.13
N LEU A 362 7.89 -12.47 7.57
CA LEU A 362 7.53 -13.78 8.11
C LEU A 362 8.23 -14.04 9.46
N GLY A 363 9.53 -13.77 9.54
CA GLY A 363 10.28 -13.86 10.80
C GLY A 363 9.69 -12.96 11.88
N ALA A 364 9.39 -11.70 11.54
CA ALA A 364 8.80 -10.74 12.46
C ALA A 364 7.44 -11.21 13.02
N VAL A 365 6.59 -11.83 12.20
CA VAL A 365 5.32 -12.43 12.66
C VAL A 365 5.56 -13.54 13.68
N ALA A 366 6.55 -14.38 13.46
CA ALA A 366 6.86 -15.48 14.39
C ALA A 366 7.39 -14.94 15.73
N ASP A 367 8.29 -13.96 15.70
CA ASP A 367 8.83 -13.33 16.90
C ASP A 367 7.77 -12.57 17.70
N GLU A 368 6.91 -11.80 17.03
CA GLU A 368 5.80 -11.08 17.66
C GLU A 368 4.82 -12.05 18.34
N ALA A 369 4.44 -13.13 17.66
CA ALA A 369 3.55 -14.15 18.22
C ALA A 369 4.20 -14.89 19.42
N ALA A 370 5.52 -15.10 19.40
CA ALA A 370 6.25 -15.69 20.54
C ALA A 370 6.25 -14.72 21.73
N ALA A 371 6.51 -13.45 21.51
CA ALA A 371 6.52 -12.41 22.54
C ALA A 371 5.12 -12.20 23.16
N GLU A 372 4.05 -12.26 22.35
CA GLU A 372 2.68 -12.19 22.86
C GLU A 372 2.32 -13.38 23.77
N ARG A 373 2.73 -14.60 23.37
CA ARG A 373 2.41 -15.82 24.12
C ARG A 373 3.26 -15.98 25.38
N ASP A 374 4.55 -15.69 25.28
CA ASP A 374 5.51 -15.84 26.38
C ASP A 374 6.32 -14.54 26.58
N PRO A 375 5.73 -13.50 27.17
CA PRO A 375 6.43 -12.24 27.45
C PRO A 375 7.66 -12.42 28.36
N SER A 376 7.73 -13.53 29.09
CA SER A 376 8.84 -13.83 30.00
C SER A 376 10.00 -14.58 29.34
N GLY A 377 9.82 -15.11 28.11
CA GLY A 377 10.80 -15.90 27.38
C GLY A 377 11.12 -17.30 28.00
N ARG A 378 10.28 -17.75 28.93
CA ARG A 378 10.54 -19.02 29.69
C ARG A 378 10.18 -20.28 28.92
N GLU A 379 9.23 -20.19 27.99
CA GLU A 379 8.79 -21.36 27.20
C GLU A 379 9.76 -21.72 26.05
N GLY A 380 10.77 -20.89 25.78
CA GLY A 380 11.77 -21.17 24.75
C GLY A 380 11.24 -21.15 23.31
N LEU A 381 10.18 -20.41 23.04
CA LEU A 381 9.50 -20.36 21.73
C LEU A 381 10.39 -19.86 20.58
N GLY A 382 11.50 -19.19 20.87
CA GLY A 382 12.44 -18.69 19.86
C GLY A 382 13.06 -19.79 18.98
N GLU A 383 13.21 -21.03 19.44
CA GLU A 383 13.67 -22.13 18.59
C GLU A 383 12.58 -22.60 17.62
N LEU A 384 11.34 -22.65 18.08
CA LEU A 384 10.19 -22.96 17.24
C LEU A 384 9.96 -21.85 16.20
N ALA A 385 10.08 -20.57 16.58
CA ALA A 385 10.01 -19.43 15.67
C ALA A 385 11.03 -19.56 14.53
N ARG A 386 12.30 -19.80 14.88
CA ARG A 386 13.36 -20.01 13.88
C ARG A 386 13.15 -21.25 13.02
N ALA A 387 12.60 -22.34 13.58
CA ALA A 387 12.28 -23.55 12.82
C ALA A 387 11.17 -23.28 11.80
N TRP A 388 10.10 -22.57 12.22
CA TRP A 388 9.00 -22.15 11.34
C TRP A 388 9.49 -21.22 10.21
N GLU A 389 10.29 -20.22 10.55
CA GLU A 389 10.88 -19.30 9.58
C GLU A 389 11.74 -20.04 8.55
N ARG A 390 12.69 -20.90 9.00
CA ARG A 390 13.55 -21.68 8.08
C ARG A 390 12.73 -22.54 7.12
N ARG A 391 11.70 -23.22 7.60
CA ARG A 391 10.82 -24.04 6.76
C ARG A 391 10.12 -23.21 5.70
N ASN A 392 9.51 -22.10 6.10
CA ASN A 392 8.76 -21.25 5.18
C ASN A 392 9.67 -20.52 4.20
N ARG A 393 10.85 -20.09 4.62
CA ARG A 393 11.88 -19.53 3.75
C ARG A 393 12.32 -20.55 2.67
N GLN A 394 12.57 -21.81 3.05
CA GLN A 394 12.92 -22.85 2.08
C GLN A 394 11.79 -23.12 1.08
N ALA A 395 10.57 -23.22 1.58
CA ALA A 395 9.40 -23.43 0.73
C ALA A 395 9.15 -22.26 -0.23
N PHE A 396 9.27 -21.03 0.26
CA PHE A 396 9.17 -19.83 -0.56
C PHE A 396 10.19 -19.81 -1.69
N PHE A 397 11.47 -20.07 -1.39
CA PHE A 397 12.51 -20.11 -2.43
C PHE A 397 12.30 -21.26 -3.42
N ALA A 398 11.79 -22.41 -2.99
CA ALA A 398 11.45 -23.50 -3.90
C ALA A 398 10.36 -23.07 -4.89
N GLY A 399 9.33 -22.34 -4.45
CA GLY A 399 8.31 -21.77 -5.30
C GLY A 399 8.84 -20.65 -6.20
N TYR A 400 9.59 -19.72 -5.64
CA TYR A 400 10.11 -18.55 -6.36
C TYR A 400 11.08 -18.93 -7.48
N LEU A 401 12.12 -19.70 -7.16
CA LEU A 401 13.15 -20.13 -8.10
C LEU A 401 12.67 -21.22 -9.07
N GLY A 402 11.53 -21.87 -8.78
CA GLY A 402 10.92 -22.86 -9.65
C GLY A 402 10.15 -22.28 -10.83
N VAL A 403 9.90 -20.99 -10.88
CA VAL A 403 9.16 -20.34 -11.97
C VAL A 403 10.06 -20.18 -13.20
N ALA A 404 9.58 -20.64 -14.35
CA ALA A 404 10.30 -20.47 -15.61
C ALA A 404 10.54 -18.98 -15.92
N GLY A 405 11.75 -18.63 -16.31
CA GLY A 405 12.15 -17.27 -16.64
C GLY A 405 12.74 -16.46 -15.48
N ILE A 406 12.47 -16.81 -14.21
CA ILE A 406 12.96 -16.05 -13.05
C ILE A 406 14.49 -16.05 -12.96
N SER A 407 15.16 -17.12 -13.47
CA SER A 407 16.62 -17.19 -13.55
C SER A 407 17.25 -16.11 -14.43
N GLY A 408 16.48 -15.42 -15.26
CA GLY A 408 16.91 -14.27 -16.03
C GLY A 408 16.92 -12.97 -15.24
N LEU A 409 16.29 -12.93 -14.06
CA LEU A 409 16.22 -11.74 -13.20
C LEU A 409 17.12 -11.85 -11.96
N VAL A 410 17.33 -13.06 -11.47
CA VAL A 410 18.14 -13.31 -10.28
C VAL A 410 19.53 -13.84 -10.66
N PRO A 411 20.56 -13.57 -9.86
CA PRO A 411 21.88 -14.08 -10.15
C PRO A 411 21.94 -15.61 -10.09
N PRO A 412 22.78 -16.23 -10.93
CA PRO A 412 22.96 -17.67 -10.89
C PRO A 412 23.68 -18.09 -9.59
N GLY A 413 23.25 -19.21 -9.05
CA GLY A 413 23.86 -19.82 -7.86
C GLY A 413 23.21 -19.42 -6.53
N ARG A 414 23.05 -20.42 -5.68
CA ARG A 414 22.37 -20.25 -4.36
C ARG A 414 23.12 -19.28 -3.44
N GLU A 415 24.45 -19.25 -3.55
CA GLU A 415 25.29 -18.42 -2.69
C GLU A 415 25.10 -16.93 -3.00
N ALA A 416 25.08 -16.55 -4.26
CA ALA A 416 24.81 -15.18 -4.65
C ALA A 416 23.43 -14.68 -4.23
N VAL A 417 22.41 -15.54 -4.39
CA VAL A 417 21.05 -15.26 -3.88
C VAL A 417 21.06 -15.08 -2.36
N ARG A 418 21.78 -15.94 -1.62
CA ARG A 418 21.92 -15.83 -0.17
C ARG A 418 22.55 -14.50 0.23
N VAL A 419 23.66 -14.12 -0.36
CA VAL A 419 24.38 -12.88 -0.08
C VAL A 419 23.46 -11.67 -0.27
N LEU A 420 22.80 -11.59 -1.44
CA LEU A 420 21.92 -10.47 -1.75
C LEU A 420 20.72 -10.38 -0.79
N VAL A 421 20.04 -11.49 -0.54
CA VAL A 421 18.87 -11.49 0.35
C VAL A 421 19.29 -11.11 1.77
N THR A 422 20.40 -11.66 2.29
CA THR A 422 20.86 -11.34 3.64
C THR A 422 21.25 -9.86 3.77
N ALA A 423 21.89 -9.29 2.74
CA ALA A 423 22.24 -7.88 2.73
C ALA A 423 21.01 -6.96 2.70
N PHE A 424 19.99 -7.29 1.90
CA PHE A 424 18.73 -6.52 1.88
C PHE A 424 17.89 -6.71 3.14
N GLU A 425 17.94 -7.87 3.79
CA GLU A 425 17.34 -8.06 5.13
C GLU A 425 18.02 -7.18 6.18
N LEU A 426 19.35 -7.03 6.13
CA LEU A 426 20.08 -6.11 7.01
C LEU A 426 19.65 -4.65 6.77
N GLU A 427 19.50 -4.23 5.51
CA GLU A 427 18.96 -2.92 5.15
C GLU A 427 17.54 -2.72 5.73
N ARG A 428 16.69 -3.73 5.62
CA ARG A 428 15.31 -3.69 6.16
C ARG A 428 15.28 -3.55 7.69
N VAL A 429 16.12 -4.28 8.38
CA VAL A 429 16.28 -4.16 9.85
C VAL A 429 16.69 -2.74 10.23
N ALA A 430 17.69 -2.17 9.54
CA ALA A 430 18.14 -0.80 9.78
C ALA A 430 17.04 0.23 9.55
N ALA A 431 16.27 0.09 8.47
CA ALA A 431 15.13 0.96 8.18
C ALA A 431 14.05 0.92 9.27
N ARG A 432 13.75 -0.27 9.82
CA ARG A 432 12.80 -0.41 10.94
C ARG A 432 13.32 0.23 12.21
N MET A 433 14.60 0.06 12.55
CA MET A 433 15.22 0.69 13.71
C MET A 433 15.17 2.22 13.60
N ALA A 434 15.46 2.77 12.42
CA ALA A 434 15.36 4.21 12.16
C ALA A 434 13.94 4.75 12.36
N TRP A 435 12.92 3.96 12.00
CA TRP A 435 11.52 4.35 12.19
C TRP A 435 11.08 4.34 13.67
N GLN A 436 11.58 3.38 14.45
CA GLN A 436 11.28 3.27 15.90
C GLN A 436 11.94 4.36 16.76
N GLN A 437 12.97 5.03 16.24
CA GLN A 437 13.69 6.10 16.92
C GLN A 437 13.10 7.50 16.68
N ARG A 438 12.08 7.63 15.85
CA ARG A 438 11.34 8.87 15.53
C ARG A 438 10.10 9.01 16.39
#